data_b1ae80d24137dbe98d94dcc4929bac9c
#
_entry.id   b1ae80d24137dbe98d94dcc4929bac9c
#
_cell.length_a   1.000
_cell.length_b   1.000
_cell.length_c   1.000
_cell.angle_alpha   90.00
_cell.angle_beta   90.00
_cell.angle_gamma   90.00
#
_symmetry.space_group_name_H-M   'P 1'
#
loop_
_entity.id
_entity.type
_entity.pdbx_description
1 polymer ?
#
loop_
_entity_poly.entity_id
_entity_poly.type
_entity_poly.pdbx_seq_one_letter_code
_entity_poly.pdbx_strand_id
1 'polypeptide(L)'
;MSTAVVFAYHNVGVRCLSVLLAHGVDVQLVLTHEDDPSEQIWFDSVSKLAARNHLMFATPKNPNEPQWLEQIAHLKPDFIFSFYYRHMLSPELLACARKGAYNMHGSLLPKYRGRVPVNWAVIHGERQTGATLHEMVTKPDAGAIAGQQAVPILPDDTAFEVFQKVTVAAEMVLDNTLPSILNGSLKMQAQDLSQGSYFGGRKPEDGRIQWTQSAAQIHNLIRAVAPPYPGAFTELQGQRLRILRSRVLHEHRNTEGTSCLYWQGSTLRAVLKDGSMLELLEIEHHGQLLDQQGWNALFGSLALCL
;
A
#
# COMPACT_ATOMS: atom_id res chain seq x y z
N MET A 1 11.48 -13.41 -29.32
CA MET A 1 10.79 -12.45 -28.43
C MET A 1 10.17 -13.25 -27.30
N SER A 2 10.36 -12.87 -26.05
CA SER A 2 9.76 -13.59 -24.90
C SER A 2 8.29 -13.20 -24.77
N THR A 3 7.44 -14.18 -24.45
CA THR A 3 6.00 -14.01 -24.29
C THR A 3 5.59 -13.91 -22.83
N ALA A 4 4.55 -13.13 -22.51
CA ALA A 4 4.06 -12.99 -21.14
C ALA A 4 2.54 -12.92 -21.03
N VAL A 5 2.01 -13.42 -19.91
CA VAL A 5 0.69 -13.11 -19.40
C VAL A 5 0.87 -12.25 -18.14
N VAL A 6 0.10 -11.16 -18.06
CA VAL A 6 0.27 -10.13 -17.01
C VAL A 6 -1.01 -9.99 -16.20
N PHE A 7 -0.91 -10.13 -14.90
CA PHE A 7 -1.94 -9.83 -13.92
C PHE A 7 -1.58 -8.49 -13.28
N ALA A 8 -2.35 -7.45 -13.51
CA ALA A 8 -1.93 -6.11 -13.09
C ALA A 8 -3.11 -5.26 -12.63
N TYR A 9 -2.85 -4.41 -11.64
CA TYR A 9 -3.81 -3.42 -11.18
C TYR A 9 -3.08 -2.22 -10.57
N HIS A 10 -3.76 -1.08 -10.46
CA HIS A 10 -3.21 0.11 -9.82
C HIS A 10 -2.02 0.74 -10.57
N ASN A 11 -1.44 1.83 -10.02
CA ASN A 11 -0.29 2.52 -10.63
C ASN A 11 0.93 1.62 -10.82
N VAL A 12 1.22 0.73 -9.87
CA VAL A 12 2.32 -0.23 -10.02
C VAL A 12 2.08 -1.15 -11.21
N GLY A 13 0.82 -1.61 -11.40
CA GLY A 13 0.45 -2.41 -12.56
C GLY A 13 0.65 -1.66 -13.87
N VAL A 14 0.24 -0.39 -13.93
CA VAL A 14 0.43 0.48 -15.12
C VAL A 14 1.90 0.68 -15.43
N ARG A 15 2.72 1.04 -14.42
CA ARG A 15 4.16 1.31 -14.62
C ARG A 15 4.93 0.05 -15.01
N CYS A 16 4.70 -1.06 -14.32
CA CYS A 16 5.37 -2.32 -14.63
C CYS A 16 4.95 -2.89 -16.00
N LEU A 17 3.68 -2.79 -16.39
CA LEU A 17 3.25 -3.16 -17.74
C LEU A 17 3.95 -2.29 -18.82
N SER A 18 4.12 -0.99 -18.56
CA SER A 18 4.85 -0.10 -19.46
C SER A 18 6.31 -0.51 -19.63
N VAL A 19 6.97 -0.97 -18.55
CA VAL A 19 8.35 -1.50 -18.62
C VAL A 19 8.42 -2.75 -19.49
N LEU A 20 7.49 -3.72 -19.32
CA LEU A 20 7.47 -4.92 -20.16
C LEU A 20 7.37 -4.56 -21.64
N LEU A 21 6.49 -3.62 -21.99
CA LEU A 21 6.30 -3.15 -23.38
C LEU A 21 7.56 -2.44 -23.91
N ALA A 22 8.19 -1.58 -23.09
CA ALA A 22 9.41 -0.87 -23.47
C ALA A 22 10.58 -1.81 -23.76
N HIS A 23 10.64 -2.96 -23.07
CA HIS A 23 11.64 -4.01 -23.34
C HIS A 23 11.24 -4.99 -24.45
N GLY A 24 10.15 -4.74 -25.16
CA GLY A 24 9.70 -5.56 -26.28
C GLY A 24 9.19 -6.95 -25.89
N VAL A 25 8.67 -7.10 -24.67
CA VAL A 25 7.99 -8.35 -24.26
C VAL A 25 6.67 -8.45 -25.01
N ASP A 26 6.42 -9.61 -25.62
CA ASP A 26 5.13 -9.92 -26.27
C ASP A 26 4.08 -10.24 -25.19
N VAL A 27 3.31 -9.24 -24.79
CA VAL A 27 2.25 -9.38 -23.78
C VAL A 27 0.99 -9.92 -24.46
N GLN A 28 0.76 -11.21 -24.36
CA GLN A 28 -0.31 -11.93 -25.04
C GLN A 28 -1.69 -11.74 -24.40
N LEU A 29 -1.72 -11.51 -23.06
CA LEU A 29 -2.96 -11.31 -22.31
C LEU A 29 -2.67 -10.49 -21.06
N VAL A 30 -3.54 -9.51 -20.79
CA VAL A 30 -3.55 -8.74 -19.54
C VAL A 30 -4.82 -9.07 -18.75
N LEU A 31 -4.69 -9.51 -17.51
CA LEU A 31 -5.80 -9.71 -16.60
C LEU A 31 -5.75 -8.61 -15.54
N THR A 32 -6.84 -7.85 -15.41
CA THR A 32 -6.94 -6.72 -14.48
C THR A 32 -8.27 -6.78 -13.72
N HIS A 33 -8.56 -5.78 -12.89
CA HIS A 33 -9.83 -5.68 -12.18
C HIS A 33 -10.71 -4.58 -12.79
N GLU A 34 -12.01 -4.76 -12.66
CA GLU A 34 -12.94 -3.64 -12.74
C GLU A 34 -12.79 -2.80 -11.49
N ASP A 35 -12.86 -1.47 -11.65
CA ASP A 35 -12.86 -0.56 -10.51
C ASP A 35 -14.14 -0.75 -9.70
N ASP A 36 -14.01 -0.88 -8.38
CA ASP A 36 -15.16 -1.00 -7.49
C ASP A 36 -15.84 0.38 -7.35
N PRO A 37 -17.12 0.52 -7.69
CA PRO A 37 -17.84 1.79 -7.56
C PRO A 37 -17.89 2.35 -6.13
N SER A 38 -17.69 1.51 -5.13
CA SER A 38 -17.65 1.91 -3.71
C SER A 38 -16.27 2.44 -3.27
N GLU A 39 -15.22 2.22 -4.07
CA GLU A 39 -13.87 2.72 -3.80
C GLU A 39 -13.64 4.08 -4.47
N GLN A 40 -12.93 4.96 -3.79
CA GLN A 40 -12.38 6.17 -4.43
C GLN A 40 -11.21 5.76 -5.33
N ILE A 41 -11.37 5.88 -6.65
CA ILE A 41 -10.33 5.56 -7.61
C ILE A 41 -9.41 6.76 -7.77
N TRP A 42 -8.16 6.63 -7.33
CA TRP A 42 -7.12 7.68 -7.35
C TRP A 42 -5.86 7.24 -8.10
N PHE A 43 -5.95 6.19 -8.89
CA PHE A 43 -4.85 5.58 -9.62
C PHE A 43 -5.24 5.36 -11.10
N ASP A 44 -4.19 5.16 -11.91
CA ASP A 44 -4.34 4.91 -13.35
C ASP A 44 -4.89 3.51 -13.63
N SER A 45 -5.51 3.38 -14.81
CA SER A 45 -6.17 2.15 -15.25
C SER A 45 -5.28 1.31 -16.16
N VAL A 46 -5.04 0.06 -15.75
CA VAL A 46 -4.33 -0.95 -16.56
C VAL A 46 -5.12 -1.29 -17.83
N SER A 47 -6.45 -1.40 -17.77
CA SER A 47 -7.29 -1.67 -18.93
C SER A 47 -7.18 -0.57 -20.00
N LYS A 48 -7.12 0.71 -19.59
CA LYS A 48 -6.89 1.83 -20.50
C LYS A 48 -5.51 1.77 -21.15
N LEU A 49 -4.47 1.40 -20.40
CA LEU A 49 -3.13 1.22 -20.96
C LEU A 49 -3.10 0.05 -21.94
N ALA A 50 -3.70 -1.09 -21.60
CA ALA A 50 -3.80 -2.25 -22.48
C ALA A 50 -4.52 -1.91 -23.80
N ALA A 51 -5.67 -1.24 -23.73
CA ALA A 51 -6.42 -0.80 -24.89
C ALA A 51 -5.62 0.13 -25.82
N ARG A 52 -4.89 1.11 -25.25
CA ARG A 52 -4.04 2.04 -26.01
C ARG A 52 -2.90 1.33 -26.76
N ASN A 53 -2.43 0.21 -26.24
CA ASN A 53 -1.37 -0.60 -26.84
C ASN A 53 -1.91 -1.80 -27.64
N HIS A 54 -3.22 -1.86 -27.89
CA HIS A 54 -3.88 -2.93 -28.64
C HIS A 54 -3.65 -4.33 -28.04
N LEU A 55 -3.46 -4.42 -26.72
CA LEU A 55 -3.31 -5.68 -26.02
C LEU A 55 -4.67 -6.31 -25.73
N MET A 56 -4.72 -7.63 -25.79
CA MET A 56 -5.88 -8.39 -25.30
C MET A 56 -5.94 -8.25 -23.76
N PHE A 57 -7.10 -7.88 -23.22
CA PHE A 57 -7.29 -7.81 -21.78
C PHE A 57 -8.67 -8.29 -21.33
N ALA A 58 -8.77 -8.72 -20.07
CA ALA A 58 -10.01 -9.11 -19.43
C ALA A 58 -10.01 -8.76 -17.93
N THR A 59 -11.22 -8.77 -17.33
CA THR A 59 -11.45 -8.43 -15.92
C THR A 59 -12.18 -9.57 -15.19
N PRO A 60 -11.52 -10.75 -15.00
CA PRO A 60 -12.15 -11.89 -14.36
C PRO A 60 -12.47 -11.62 -12.90
N LYS A 61 -13.65 -12.07 -12.44
CA LYS A 61 -13.98 -12.08 -10.99
C LYS A 61 -13.09 -13.05 -10.20
N ASN A 62 -12.71 -14.14 -10.84
CA ASN A 62 -11.75 -15.12 -10.30
C ASN A 62 -10.82 -15.59 -11.42
N PRO A 63 -9.50 -15.28 -11.36
CA PRO A 63 -8.55 -15.66 -12.39
C PRO A 63 -8.26 -17.17 -12.45
N ASN A 64 -8.65 -17.92 -11.42
CA ASN A 64 -8.39 -19.35 -11.29
C ASN A 64 -9.54 -20.22 -11.86
N GLU A 65 -10.54 -19.62 -12.50
CA GLU A 65 -11.60 -20.38 -13.18
C GLU A 65 -11.04 -21.19 -14.35
N PRO A 66 -11.60 -22.36 -14.64
CA PRO A 66 -11.09 -23.27 -15.69
C PRO A 66 -10.89 -22.59 -17.04
N GLN A 67 -11.79 -21.73 -17.45
CA GLN A 67 -11.70 -20.99 -18.73
C GLN A 67 -10.41 -20.18 -18.85
N TRP A 68 -9.97 -19.49 -17.77
CA TRP A 68 -8.74 -18.70 -17.78
C TRP A 68 -7.51 -19.57 -17.74
N LEU A 69 -7.56 -20.67 -16.97
CA LEU A 69 -6.48 -21.66 -16.92
C LEU A 69 -6.26 -22.28 -18.29
N GLU A 70 -7.32 -22.72 -18.98
CA GLU A 70 -7.26 -23.28 -20.33
C GLU A 70 -6.71 -22.28 -21.34
N GLN A 71 -7.18 -21.04 -21.30
CA GLN A 71 -6.71 -19.97 -22.21
C GLN A 71 -5.21 -19.70 -22.00
N ILE A 72 -4.76 -19.54 -20.75
CA ILE A 72 -3.35 -19.26 -20.43
C ILE A 72 -2.48 -20.46 -20.76
N ALA A 73 -2.94 -21.68 -20.49
CA ALA A 73 -2.23 -22.90 -20.87
C ALA A 73 -2.07 -23.04 -22.40
N HIS A 74 -3.09 -22.59 -23.16
CA HIS A 74 -3.02 -22.59 -24.64
C HIS A 74 -2.01 -21.56 -25.17
N LEU A 75 -1.90 -20.40 -24.54
CA LEU A 75 -0.92 -19.34 -24.88
C LEU A 75 0.52 -19.78 -24.62
N LYS A 76 0.77 -20.70 -23.70
CA LYS A 76 2.10 -21.21 -23.34
C LYS A 76 3.11 -20.09 -23.08
N PRO A 77 2.81 -19.12 -22.17
CA PRO A 77 3.67 -17.97 -21.98
C PRO A 77 5.05 -18.38 -21.45
N ASP A 78 6.08 -17.64 -21.84
CA ASP A 78 7.39 -17.78 -21.20
C ASP A 78 7.32 -17.37 -19.73
N PHE A 79 6.63 -16.26 -19.46
CA PHE A 79 6.55 -15.68 -18.13
C PHE A 79 5.11 -15.34 -17.74
N ILE A 80 4.85 -15.40 -16.42
CA ILE A 80 3.68 -14.81 -15.80
C ILE A 80 4.18 -13.71 -14.85
N PHE A 81 3.62 -12.52 -14.99
CA PHE A 81 3.89 -11.40 -14.08
C PHE A 81 2.64 -11.00 -13.33
N SER A 82 2.79 -10.71 -12.04
CA SER A 82 1.76 -10.18 -11.17
C SER A 82 2.22 -8.83 -10.57
N PHE A 83 1.46 -7.76 -10.79
CA PHE A 83 1.78 -6.41 -10.35
C PHE A 83 0.58 -5.82 -9.61
N TYR A 84 0.58 -5.92 -8.28
CA TYR A 84 -0.51 -5.42 -7.43
C TYR A 84 -1.90 -5.99 -7.76
N TYR A 85 -1.93 -7.19 -8.33
CA TYR A 85 -3.17 -7.91 -8.58
C TYR A 85 -3.76 -8.43 -7.27
N ARG A 86 -5.08 -8.30 -7.08
CA ARG A 86 -5.73 -8.51 -5.77
C ARG A 86 -6.03 -9.98 -5.44
N HIS A 87 -5.96 -10.88 -6.43
CA HIS A 87 -6.23 -12.30 -6.23
C HIS A 87 -4.94 -13.11 -6.20
N MET A 88 -4.94 -14.18 -5.39
CA MET A 88 -3.91 -15.19 -5.45
C MET A 88 -4.07 -16.02 -6.73
N LEU A 89 -2.96 -16.33 -7.38
CA LEU A 89 -2.91 -17.22 -8.53
C LEU A 89 -2.68 -18.65 -8.06
N SER A 90 -3.44 -19.60 -8.60
CA SER A 90 -3.33 -21.00 -8.21
C SER A 90 -2.01 -21.63 -8.69
N PRO A 91 -1.52 -22.69 -8.03
CA PRO A 91 -0.32 -23.41 -8.48
C PRO A 91 -0.42 -23.88 -9.93
N GLU A 92 -1.60 -24.31 -10.37
CA GLU A 92 -1.85 -24.77 -11.73
C GLU A 92 -1.68 -23.64 -12.74
N LEU A 93 -2.14 -22.43 -12.37
CA LEU A 93 -1.98 -21.24 -13.22
C LEU A 93 -0.50 -20.83 -13.29
N LEU A 94 0.21 -20.84 -12.16
CA LEU A 94 1.64 -20.52 -12.14
C LEU A 94 2.46 -21.50 -12.97
N ALA A 95 2.07 -22.80 -12.98
CA ALA A 95 2.72 -23.84 -13.76
C ALA A 95 2.56 -23.66 -15.28
N CYS A 96 1.67 -22.78 -15.76
CA CYS A 96 1.56 -22.45 -17.18
C CYS A 96 2.76 -21.65 -17.70
N ALA A 97 3.52 -20.98 -16.81
CA ALA A 97 4.72 -20.25 -17.21
C ALA A 97 5.88 -21.19 -17.47
N ARG A 98 6.47 -21.12 -18.67
CA ARG A 98 7.56 -22.03 -19.10
C ARG A 98 8.90 -21.70 -18.44
N LYS A 99 9.15 -20.43 -18.12
CA LYS A 99 10.45 -19.95 -17.60
C LYS A 99 10.38 -19.35 -16.19
N GLY A 100 9.19 -18.90 -15.75
CA GLY A 100 9.01 -18.40 -14.41
C GLY A 100 7.80 -17.50 -14.23
N ALA A 101 7.40 -17.36 -12.97
CA ALA A 101 6.29 -16.51 -12.57
C ALA A 101 6.77 -15.55 -11.46
N TYR A 102 6.56 -14.25 -11.63
CA TYR A 102 7.09 -13.21 -10.76
C TYR A 102 6.01 -12.26 -10.26
N ASN A 103 6.14 -11.83 -9.00
CA ASN A 103 5.26 -10.83 -8.40
C ASN A 103 6.04 -9.61 -7.93
N MET A 104 5.47 -8.42 -8.13
CA MET A 104 5.97 -7.17 -7.55
C MET A 104 5.26 -6.89 -6.25
N HIS A 105 5.98 -6.93 -5.13
CA HIS A 105 5.47 -6.69 -3.80
C HIS A 105 5.95 -5.35 -3.24
N GLY A 106 5.07 -4.61 -2.56
CA GLY A 106 5.33 -3.23 -2.10
C GLY A 106 6.02 -3.16 -0.73
N SER A 107 7.00 -4.00 -0.47
CA SER A 107 7.87 -3.92 0.70
C SER A 107 9.26 -4.45 0.40
N LEU A 108 10.18 -4.32 1.36
CA LEU A 108 11.48 -4.99 1.36
C LEU A 108 11.32 -6.40 1.98
N LEU A 109 11.00 -7.40 1.15
CA LEU A 109 10.90 -8.78 1.60
C LEU A 109 12.19 -9.27 2.27
N PRO A 110 12.11 -10.11 3.33
CA PRO A 110 10.96 -10.85 3.82
C PRO A 110 10.03 -10.09 4.77
N LYS A 111 10.28 -8.80 5.06
CA LYS A 111 9.41 -7.99 5.91
C LYS A 111 8.12 -7.59 5.18
N TYR A 112 7.01 -7.50 5.93
CA TYR A 112 5.71 -7.00 5.45
C TYR A 112 5.16 -7.82 4.27
N ARG A 113 5.27 -9.15 4.31
CA ARG A 113 4.53 -10.03 3.41
C ARG A 113 3.03 -9.90 3.65
N GLY A 114 2.22 -10.20 2.65
CA GLY A 114 0.76 -10.17 2.72
C GLY A 114 0.15 -8.88 2.16
N ARG A 115 -0.85 -8.32 2.83
CA ARG A 115 -1.68 -7.24 2.26
C ARG A 115 -1.29 -5.87 2.81
N VAL A 116 -1.48 -4.84 1.98
CA VAL A 116 -1.26 -3.41 2.30
C VAL A 116 0.08 -3.11 2.99
N PRO A 117 1.22 -3.64 2.47
CA PRO A 117 2.51 -3.58 3.14
C PRO A 117 3.00 -2.16 3.41
N VAL A 118 2.71 -1.21 2.51
CA VAL A 118 3.10 0.21 2.67
C VAL A 118 2.43 0.82 3.90
N ASN A 119 1.11 0.59 4.09
CA ASN A 119 0.40 1.12 5.25
C ASN A 119 0.97 0.51 6.55
N TRP A 120 1.27 -0.78 6.56
CA TRP A 120 1.85 -1.44 7.73
C TRP A 120 3.25 -0.92 8.06
N ALA A 121 4.11 -0.66 7.06
CA ALA A 121 5.43 -0.07 7.27
C ALA A 121 5.32 1.32 7.93
N VAL A 122 4.37 2.14 7.46
CA VAL A 122 4.11 3.48 8.04
C VAL A 122 3.55 3.38 9.46
N ILE A 123 2.59 2.48 9.73
CA ILE A 123 2.02 2.25 11.08
C ILE A 123 3.11 1.88 12.07
N HIS A 124 4.04 1.01 11.68
CA HIS A 124 5.13 0.57 12.55
C HIS A 124 6.27 1.58 12.66
N GLY A 125 6.18 2.74 11.99
CA GLY A 125 7.18 3.79 12.08
C GLY A 125 8.50 3.43 11.43
N GLU A 126 8.49 2.55 10.43
CA GLU A 126 9.69 2.23 9.66
C GLU A 126 10.25 3.49 8.99
N ARG A 127 11.57 3.56 8.87
CA ARG A 127 12.27 4.66 8.21
C ARG A 127 12.51 4.43 6.73
N GLN A 128 12.27 3.19 6.28
CA GLN A 128 12.37 2.80 4.88
C GLN A 128 11.41 1.65 4.58
N THR A 129 10.99 1.57 3.34
CA THR A 129 10.31 0.44 2.73
C THR A 129 10.82 0.30 1.29
N GLY A 130 10.09 -0.33 0.40
CA GLY A 130 10.53 -0.43 -0.99
C GLY A 130 9.63 -1.31 -1.83
N ALA A 131 10.18 -1.75 -2.94
CA ALA A 131 9.58 -2.72 -3.83
C ALA A 131 10.48 -3.95 -3.98
N THR A 132 9.89 -5.12 -4.06
CA THR A 132 10.56 -6.40 -4.29
C THR A 132 9.91 -7.14 -5.44
N LEU A 133 10.67 -7.43 -6.48
CA LEU A 133 10.31 -8.43 -7.48
C LEU A 133 10.78 -9.80 -6.98
N HIS A 134 9.89 -10.76 -6.88
CA HIS A 134 10.19 -12.11 -6.39
C HIS A 134 9.46 -13.19 -7.20
N GLU A 135 9.95 -14.40 -7.14
CA GLU A 135 9.29 -15.59 -7.70
C GLU A 135 7.98 -15.85 -6.98
N MET A 136 6.94 -16.21 -7.71
CA MET A 136 5.69 -16.67 -7.14
C MET A 136 5.75 -18.14 -6.80
N VAL A 137 5.49 -18.47 -5.55
CA VAL A 137 5.38 -19.83 -5.01
C VAL A 137 4.05 -19.97 -4.26
N THR A 138 3.68 -21.21 -3.89
CA THR A 138 2.40 -21.48 -3.19
C THR A 138 2.25 -20.65 -1.91
N LYS A 139 3.33 -20.45 -1.15
CA LYS A 139 3.32 -19.60 0.05
C LYS A 139 3.41 -18.13 -0.35
N PRO A 140 2.44 -17.29 0.04
CA PRO A 140 2.43 -15.87 -0.35
C PRO A 140 3.74 -15.15 -0.02
N ASP A 141 4.27 -14.39 -0.99
CA ASP A 141 5.43 -13.51 -0.91
C ASP A 141 6.70 -14.19 -0.31
N ALA A 142 6.84 -15.51 -0.48
CA ALA A 142 7.91 -16.30 0.14
C ALA A 142 8.95 -16.82 -0.87
N GLY A 143 8.76 -16.61 -2.17
CA GLY A 143 9.68 -17.04 -3.21
C GLY A 143 10.98 -16.24 -3.24
N ALA A 144 11.96 -16.72 -3.99
CA ALA A 144 13.27 -16.10 -4.08
C ALA A 144 13.19 -14.69 -4.69
N ILE A 145 14.02 -13.78 -4.20
CA ILE A 145 14.07 -12.38 -4.62
C ILE A 145 14.83 -12.26 -5.93
N ALA A 146 14.20 -11.65 -6.93
CA ALA A 146 14.80 -11.26 -8.21
C ALA A 146 15.50 -9.90 -8.13
N GLY A 147 14.90 -8.94 -7.42
CA GLY A 147 15.47 -7.62 -7.20
C GLY A 147 14.69 -6.82 -6.17
N GLN A 148 15.34 -5.86 -5.55
CA GLN A 148 14.76 -4.96 -4.55
C GLN A 148 15.27 -3.53 -4.73
N GLN A 149 14.40 -2.56 -4.42
CA GLN A 149 14.77 -1.15 -4.33
C GLN A 149 14.15 -0.54 -3.08
N ALA A 150 14.99 0.01 -2.21
CA ALA A 150 14.55 0.72 -1.01
C ALA A 150 14.17 2.17 -1.33
N VAL A 151 13.18 2.69 -0.58
CA VAL A 151 12.81 4.11 -0.56
C VAL A 151 12.67 4.59 0.89
N PRO A 152 13.03 5.86 1.18
CA PRO A 152 12.88 6.41 2.53
C PRO A 152 11.42 6.69 2.85
N ILE A 153 11.07 6.52 4.13
CA ILE A 153 9.84 7.02 4.75
C ILE A 153 10.24 8.21 5.62
N LEU A 154 9.84 9.42 5.22
CA LEU A 154 10.10 10.62 5.99
C LEU A 154 9.12 10.73 7.18
N PRO A 155 9.46 11.52 8.23
CA PRO A 155 8.65 11.58 9.45
C PRO A 155 7.17 11.88 9.23
N ASP A 156 6.86 12.77 8.31
CA ASP A 156 5.48 13.22 8.02
C ASP A 156 4.90 12.64 6.71
N ASP A 157 5.62 11.73 6.03
CA ASP A 157 5.09 11.04 4.84
C ASP A 157 3.81 10.27 5.20
N THR A 158 2.77 10.49 4.44
CA THR A 158 1.58 9.61 4.45
C THR A 158 1.86 8.31 3.70
N ALA A 159 1.03 7.30 3.93
CA ALA A 159 1.13 6.06 3.15
C ALA A 159 0.92 6.28 1.64
N PHE A 160 0.16 7.31 1.25
CA PHE A 160 0.01 7.70 -0.15
C PHE A 160 1.34 8.21 -0.75
N GLU A 161 2.02 9.12 -0.07
CA GLU A 161 3.32 9.66 -0.53
C GLU A 161 4.39 8.56 -0.58
N VAL A 162 4.40 7.66 0.41
CA VAL A 162 5.27 6.47 0.41
C VAL A 162 4.93 5.54 -0.75
N PHE A 163 3.64 5.31 -1.01
CA PHE A 163 3.19 4.47 -2.13
C PHE A 163 3.64 5.01 -3.49
N GLN A 164 3.64 6.33 -3.68
CA GLN A 164 4.17 6.94 -4.90
C GLN A 164 5.67 6.63 -5.09
N LYS A 165 6.47 6.72 -4.02
CA LYS A 165 7.89 6.32 -4.04
C LYS A 165 8.06 4.84 -4.35
N VAL A 166 7.25 3.97 -3.73
CA VAL A 166 7.25 2.52 -3.99
C VAL A 166 6.86 2.20 -5.43
N THR A 167 5.94 2.95 -6.03
CA THR A 167 5.55 2.78 -7.44
C THR A 167 6.74 3.02 -8.38
N VAL A 168 7.51 4.10 -8.14
CA VAL A 168 8.72 4.38 -8.91
C VAL A 168 9.81 3.31 -8.66
N ALA A 169 9.97 2.89 -7.40
CA ALA A 169 10.91 1.82 -7.06
C ALA A 169 10.55 0.49 -7.76
N ALA A 170 9.28 0.15 -7.85
CA ALA A 170 8.79 -1.05 -8.54
C ALA A 170 9.14 -1.02 -10.04
N GLU A 171 8.91 0.13 -10.68
CA GLU A 171 9.33 0.37 -12.08
C GLU A 171 10.84 0.16 -12.24
N MET A 172 11.65 0.79 -11.41
CA MET A 172 13.13 0.69 -11.46
C MET A 172 13.61 -0.74 -11.22
N VAL A 173 13.03 -1.45 -10.25
CA VAL A 173 13.38 -2.86 -9.99
C VAL A 173 13.12 -3.70 -11.22
N LEU A 174 11.93 -3.56 -11.83
CA LEU A 174 11.59 -4.37 -13.00
C LEU A 174 12.48 -4.00 -14.19
N ASP A 175 12.69 -2.72 -14.46
CA ASP A 175 13.53 -2.23 -15.56
C ASP A 175 14.96 -2.78 -15.47
N ASN A 176 15.57 -2.75 -14.27
CA ASN A 176 16.92 -3.23 -14.02
C ASN A 176 17.05 -4.76 -14.07
N THR A 177 16.02 -5.51 -13.67
CA THR A 177 16.09 -6.98 -13.55
C THR A 177 15.60 -7.71 -14.81
N LEU A 178 14.69 -7.09 -15.56
CA LEU A 178 14.03 -7.70 -16.70
C LEU A 178 14.98 -8.25 -17.77
N PRO A 179 16.07 -7.54 -18.18
CA PRO A 179 17.01 -8.09 -19.15
C PRO A 179 17.61 -9.43 -18.71
N SER A 180 17.93 -9.56 -17.41
CA SER A 180 18.51 -10.78 -16.84
C SER A 180 17.46 -11.90 -16.70
N ILE A 181 16.21 -11.56 -16.46
CA ILE A 181 15.09 -12.50 -16.49
C ILE A 181 14.91 -13.05 -17.92
N LEU A 182 14.85 -12.18 -18.91
CA LEU A 182 14.58 -12.55 -20.31
C LEU A 182 15.68 -13.45 -20.91
N ASN A 183 16.93 -13.20 -20.56
CA ASN A 183 18.07 -13.97 -21.04
C ASN A 183 18.45 -15.18 -20.15
N GLY A 184 17.76 -15.38 -19.02
CA GLY A 184 17.97 -16.50 -18.10
C GLY A 184 19.25 -16.39 -17.24
N SER A 185 19.89 -15.20 -17.15
CA SER A 185 21.10 -14.99 -16.35
C SER A 185 20.84 -14.49 -14.93
N LEU A 186 19.57 -14.26 -14.56
CA LEU A 186 19.21 -13.74 -13.26
C LEU A 186 19.63 -14.66 -12.12
N LYS A 187 20.31 -14.10 -11.12
CA LYS A 187 20.62 -14.79 -9.87
C LYS A 187 19.59 -14.42 -8.82
N MET A 188 18.80 -15.41 -8.44
CA MET A 188 17.78 -15.26 -7.41
C MET A 188 18.40 -15.37 -6.01
N GLN A 189 17.88 -14.60 -5.05
CA GLN A 189 18.29 -14.66 -3.64
C GLN A 189 17.18 -15.29 -2.80
N ALA A 190 17.48 -16.40 -2.12
CA ALA A 190 16.54 -17.00 -1.18
C ALA A 190 16.21 -16.05 -0.02
N GLN A 191 14.95 -16.06 0.42
CA GLN A 191 14.53 -15.28 1.57
C GLN A 191 14.79 -16.04 2.88
N ASP A 192 15.32 -15.35 3.89
CA ASP A 192 15.26 -15.82 5.28
C ASP A 192 13.94 -15.40 5.91
N LEU A 193 12.95 -16.29 5.85
CA LEU A 193 11.61 -16.00 6.36
C LEU A 193 11.55 -15.83 7.88
N SER A 194 12.59 -16.22 8.63
CA SER A 194 12.68 -16.00 10.08
C SER A 194 12.86 -14.52 10.43
N GLN A 195 13.43 -13.74 9.50
CA GLN A 195 13.59 -12.27 9.63
C GLN A 195 12.38 -11.51 9.09
N GLY A 196 11.34 -12.21 8.66
CA GLY A 196 10.18 -11.66 8.00
C GLY A 196 9.00 -11.42 8.92
N SER A 197 8.01 -10.70 8.38
CA SER A 197 6.70 -10.51 9.00
C SER A 197 5.59 -10.75 7.97
N TYR A 198 4.36 -11.00 8.44
CA TYR A 198 3.19 -11.20 7.59
C TYR A 198 2.00 -10.45 8.17
N PHE A 199 1.30 -9.68 7.34
CA PHE A 199 0.16 -8.89 7.76
C PHE A 199 -1.04 -9.11 6.83
N GLY A 200 -2.24 -9.07 7.43
CA GLY A 200 -3.52 -9.12 6.72
C GLY A 200 -3.94 -7.77 6.13
N GLY A 201 -5.10 -7.77 5.49
CA GLY A 201 -5.78 -6.55 5.06
C GLY A 201 -6.24 -5.72 6.26
N ARG A 202 -6.60 -4.46 5.99
CA ARG A 202 -7.17 -3.53 6.99
C ARG A 202 -8.62 -3.17 6.62
N LYS A 203 -9.39 -2.80 7.63
CA LYS A 203 -10.76 -2.29 7.51
C LYS A 203 -10.80 -0.83 7.97
N PRO A 204 -11.82 -0.04 7.58
CA PRO A 204 -11.96 1.34 8.06
C PRO A 204 -11.95 1.47 9.59
N GLU A 205 -12.50 0.50 10.31
CA GLU A 205 -12.56 0.47 11.78
C GLU A 205 -11.17 0.40 12.43
N ASP A 206 -10.18 -0.17 11.74
CA ASP A 206 -8.79 -0.23 12.21
C ASP A 206 -8.13 1.17 12.26
N GLY A 207 -8.78 2.19 11.70
CA GLY A 207 -8.38 3.59 11.78
C GLY A 207 -8.79 4.29 13.09
N ARG A 208 -9.44 3.61 14.04
CA ARG A 208 -9.84 4.19 15.32
C ARG A 208 -8.61 4.54 16.18
N ILE A 209 -8.51 5.80 16.56
CA ILE A 209 -7.43 6.30 17.41
C ILE A 209 -7.63 5.81 18.84
N GLN A 210 -6.56 5.28 19.42
CA GLN A 210 -6.48 4.90 20.82
C GLN A 210 -5.63 5.94 21.57
N TRP A 211 -6.27 6.84 22.29
CA TRP A 211 -5.61 7.96 22.99
C TRP A 211 -4.72 7.52 24.18
N THR A 212 -4.68 6.23 24.46
CA THR A 212 -3.75 5.62 25.43
C THR A 212 -2.37 5.31 24.85
N GLN A 213 -2.22 5.41 23.51
CA GLN A 213 -0.95 5.23 22.80
C GLN A 213 -0.11 6.50 22.83
N SER A 214 1.19 6.37 22.52
CA SER A 214 2.10 7.51 22.39
C SER A 214 1.79 8.39 21.19
N ALA A 215 2.27 9.63 21.22
CA ALA A 215 2.14 10.57 20.09
C ALA A 215 2.67 9.98 18.78
N ALA A 216 3.81 9.28 18.82
CA ALA A 216 4.40 8.65 17.65
C ALA A 216 3.51 7.54 17.07
N GLN A 217 2.88 6.72 17.91
CA GLN A 217 1.99 5.65 17.45
C GLN A 217 0.72 6.20 16.83
N ILE A 218 0.11 7.22 17.44
CA ILE A 218 -1.09 7.88 16.92
C ILE A 218 -0.77 8.61 15.61
N HIS A 219 0.35 9.34 15.54
CA HIS A 219 0.80 10.00 14.32
C HIS A 219 1.01 9.00 13.18
N ASN A 220 1.68 7.87 13.46
CA ASN A 220 1.88 6.82 12.47
C ASN A 220 0.56 6.24 11.97
N LEU A 221 -0.43 6.02 12.84
CA LEU A 221 -1.77 5.60 12.42
C LEU A 221 -2.42 6.64 11.50
N ILE A 222 -2.43 7.92 11.91
CA ILE A 222 -3.03 9.01 11.14
C ILE A 222 -2.43 9.06 9.73
N ARG A 223 -1.12 9.15 9.60
CA ARG A 223 -0.45 9.25 8.31
C ARG A 223 -0.52 7.97 7.47
N ALA A 224 -0.68 6.80 8.12
CA ALA A 224 -0.81 5.53 7.40
C ALA A 224 -2.18 5.34 6.74
N VAL A 225 -3.21 6.01 7.23
CA VAL A 225 -4.57 5.89 6.70
C VAL A 225 -5.14 7.23 6.22
N ALA A 226 -4.31 8.27 6.11
CA ALA A 226 -4.66 9.57 5.53
C ALA A 226 -5.21 9.42 4.10
N PRO A 227 -6.00 10.37 3.61
CA PRO A 227 -6.52 10.31 2.24
C PRO A 227 -5.44 9.94 1.21
N PRO A 228 -5.78 9.12 0.20
CA PRO A 228 -7.12 8.67 -0.22
C PRO A 228 -7.69 7.49 0.56
N TYR A 229 -7.01 7.02 1.62
CA TYR A 229 -7.54 5.99 2.52
C TYR A 229 -8.64 6.57 3.43
N PRO A 230 -9.39 5.71 4.16
CA PRO A 230 -10.56 6.15 4.95
C PRO A 230 -10.29 7.21 6.02
N GLY A 231 -9.03 7.37 6.46
CA GLY A 231 -8.64 8.29 7.52
C GLY A 231 -8.69 7.69 8.94
N ALA A 232 -7.81 8.18 9.81
CA ALA A 232 -7.90 7.88 11.24
C ALA A 232 -9.08 8.65 11.86
N PHE A 233 -9.74 8.08 12.85
CA PHE A 233 -10.90 8.69 13.46
C PHE A 233 -10.96 8.47 14.97
N THR A 234 -11.68 9.37 15.63
CA THR A 234 -12.06 9.27 17.03
C THR A 234 -13.53 9.61 17.21
N GLU A 235 -14.12 9.17 18.30
CA GLU A 235 -15.46 9.56 18.72
C GLU A 235 -15.38 10.28 20.05
N LEU A 236 -15.80 11.54 20.05
CA LEU A 236 -15.78 12.44 21.21
C LEU A 236 -17.21 12.92 21.47
N GLN A 237 -17.76 12.67 22.67
CA GLN A 237 -19.12 13.08 23.03
C GLN A 237 -20.20 12.74 21.97
N GLY A 238 -20.06 11.55 21.33
CA GLY A 238 -20.99 11.12 20.28
C GLY A 238 -20.72 11.70 18.89
N GLN A 239 -19.70 12.57 18.72
CA GLN A 239 -19.30 13.13 17.44
C GLN A 239 -18.11 12.34 16.87
N ARG A 240 -18.22 11.85 15.62
CA ARG A 240 -17.13 11.20 14.91
C ARG A 240 -16.29 12.24 14.17
N LEU A 241 -15.04 12.34 14.53
CA LEU A 241 -14.05 13.20 13.89
C LEU A 241 -13.04 12.35 13.14
N ARG A 242 -12.67 12.78 11.92
CA ARG A 242 -11.51 12.22 11.20
C ARG A 242 -10.32 13.15 11.40
N ILE A 243 -9.16 12.56 11.66
CA ILE A 243 -7.91 13.31 11.77
C ILE A 243 -7.05 12.92 10.57
N LEU A 244 -6.82 13.88 9.69
CA LEU A 244 -6.21 13.65 8.38
C LEU A 244 -4.71 13.95 8.38
N ARG A 245 -4.28 14.91 9.21
CA ARG A 245 -2.87 15.31 9.35
C ARG A 245 -2.54 15.61 10.80
N SER A 246 -1.35 15.23 11.21
CA SER A 246 -0.81 15.54 12.54
C SER A 246 0.71 15.70 12.47
N ARG A 247 1.31 16.18 13.56
CA ARG A 247 2.75 16.29 13.75
C ARG A 247 3.12 15.94 15.18
N VAL A 248 4.17 15.16 15.36
CA VAL A 248 4.74 14.89 16.69
C VAL A 248 5.50 16.13 17.17
N LEU A 249 5.23 16.56 18.40
CA LEU A 249 6.00 17.60 19.05
C LEU A 249 7.12 16.99 19.89
N HIS A 250 8.28 17.63 19.91
CA HIS A 250 9.42 17.22 20.75
C HIS A 250 9.29 17.67 22.20
N GLU A 251 8.22 18.41 22.53
CA GLU A 251 7.90 18.84 23.88
C GLU A 251 7.25 17.69 24.66
N HIS A 252 7.53 17.64 25.95
CA HIS A 252 6.88 16.74 26.90
C HIS A 252 6.12 17.55 27.95
N ARG A 253 4.90 17.13 28.29
CA ARG A 253 4.11 17.78 29.33
C ARG A 253 3.63 16.77 30.37
N ASN A 254 3.75 17.12 31.65
CA ASN A 254 3.18 16.28 32.71
C ASN A 254 1.65 16.34 32.65
N THR A 255 0.99 15.18 32.60
CA THR A 255 -0.46 15.04 32.38
C THR A 255 -1.22 14.43 33.55
N GLU A 256 -0.56 14.15 34.67
CA GLU A 256 -1.16 13.39 35.79
C GLU A 256 -1.85 12.08 35.32
N GLY A 257 -1.42 11.54 34.17
CA GLY A 257 -1.90 10.28 33.62
C GLY A 257 -3.17 10.35 32.77
N THR A 258 -3.63 11.55 32.39
CA THR A 258 -4.83 11.74 31.55
C THR A 258 -4.46 12.38 30.19
N SER A 259 -4.98 11.84 29.10
CA SER A 259 -4.84 12.45 27.78
C SER A 259 -5.86 13.58 27.62
N CYS A 260 -5.46 14.71 27.03
CA CYS A 260 -6.35 15.85 26.79
C CYS A 260 -6.12 16.49 25.44
N LEU A 261 -7.20 17.03 24.86
CA LEU A 261 -7.19 17.87 23.68
C LEU A 261 -7.45 19.33 24.06
N TYR A 262 -6.66 20.27 23.56
CA TYR A 262 -6.84 21.69 23.83
C TYR A 262 -6.30 22.55 22.69
N TRP A 263 -6.88 23.72 22.51
CA TRP A 263 -6.39 24.71 21.56
C TRP A 263 -5.24 25.53 22.15
N GLN A 264 -4.17 25.67 21.36
CA GLN A 264 -3.10 26.63 21.64
C GLN A 264 -2.88 27.50 20.41
N GLY A 265 -3.26 28.77 20.52
CA GLY A 265 -3.37 29.65 19.35
C GLY A 265 -4.39 29.09 18.35
N SER A 266 -4.00 28.91 17.12
CA SER A 266 -4.85 28.38 16.03
C SER A 266 -4.73 26.87 15.83
N THR A 267 -4.05 26.13 16.72
CA THR A 267 -3.75 24.71 16.53
C THR A 267 -4.35 23.87 17.68
N LEU A 268 -5.06 22.78 17.33
CA LEU A 268 -5.50 21.78 18.30
C LEU A 268 -4.32 20.87 18.66
N ARG A 269 -4.06 20.71 19.94
CA ARG A 269 -3.00 19.86 20.47
C ARG A 269 -3.59 18.73 21.30
N ALA A 270 -2.95 17.57 21.21
CA ALA A 270 -3.16 16.43 22.10
C ALA A 270 -1.94 16.30 23.01
N VAL A 271 -2.16 16.26 24.32
CA VAL A 271 -1.20 15.77 25.31
C VAL A 271 -1.65 14.37 25.69
N LEU A 272 -0.74 13.41 25.61
CA LEU A 272 -1.07 12.03 25.84
C LEU A 272 -0.66 11.60 27.26
N LYS A 273 -1.20 10.47 27.70
CA LYS A 273 -1.00 9.94 29.04
C LYS A 273 0.48 9.80 29.43
N ASP A 274 1.35 9.50 28.45
CA ASP A 274 2.80 9.39 28.62
C ASP A 274 3.54 10.75 28.60
N GLY A 275 2.82 11.85 28.46
CA GLY A 275 3.36 13.20 28.34
C GLY A 275 3.80 13.58 26.93
N SER A 276 3.78 12.66 25.96
CA SER A 276 4.08 12.98 24.56
C SER A 276 2.97 13.81 23.95
N MET A 277 3.31 14.59 22.91
CA MET A 277 2.40 15.60 22.36
C MET A 277 2.28 15.51 20.85
N LEU A 278 1.06 15.80 20.35
CA LEU A 278 0.72 15.93 18.94
C LEU A 278 0.10 17.28 18.63
N GLU A 279 0.41 17.83 17.47
CA GLU A 279 -0.44 18.80 16.78
C GLU A 279 -1.38 18.05 15.83
N LEU A 280 -2.66 18.39 15.87
CA LEU A 280 -3.69 17.90 14.96
C LEU A 280 -3.93 19.02 13.93
N LEU A 281 -3.38 18.82 12.72
CA LEU A 281 -3.28 19.88 11.72
C LEU A 281 -4.53 19.99 10.85
N GLU A 282 -5.12 18.83 10.52
CA GLU A 282 -6.33 18.73 9.72
C GLU A 282 -7.31 17.79 10.39
N ILE A 283 -8.44 18.34 10.80
CA ILE A 283 -9.54 17.61 11.44
C ILE A 283 -10.78 17.79 10.59
N GLU A 284 -11.51 16.73 10.35
CA GLU A 284 -12.73 16.75 9.54
C GLU A 284 -13.92 16.28 10.37
N HIS A 285 -15.03 16.98 10.23
CA HIS A 285 -16.34 16.60 10.76
C HIS A 285 -17.37 16.67 9.63
N HIS A 286 -18.05 15.56 9.35
CA HIS A 286 -19.05 15.45 8.26
C HIS A 286 -18.54 15.96 6.89
N GLY A 287 -17.28 15.66 6.53
CA GLY A 287 -16.70 16.05 5.24
C GLY A 287 -16.21 17.50 5.16
N GLN A 288 -16.26 18.26 6.26
CA GLN A 288 -15.78 19.65 6.32
C GLN A 288 -14.63 19.76 7.32
N LEU A 289 -13.62 20.55 6.96
CA LEU A 289 -12.53 20.88 7.89
C LEU A 289 -13.06 21.66 9.08
N LEU A 290 -12.63 21.23 10.27
CA LEU A 290 -13.06 21.79 11.54
C LEU A 290 -12.02 22.78 12.07
N ASP A 291 -12.38 24.04 12.14
CA ASP A 291 -11.58 25.07 12.80
C ASP A 291 -11.90 25.20 14.30
N GLN A 292 -11.24 26.13 14.98
CA GLN A 292 -11.45 26.38 16.40
C GLN A 292 -12.88 26.81 16.72
N GLN A 293 -13.53 27.57 15.84
CA GLN A 293 -14.90 28.02 16.07
C GLN A 293 -15.88 26.84 15.97
N GLY A 294 -15.73 25.99 14.97
CA GLY A 294 -16.50 24.77 14.80
C GLY A 294 -16.28 23.79 15.95
N TRP A 295 -15.02 23.64 16.39
CA TRP A 295 -14.70 22.83 17.57
C TRP A 295 -15.42 23.34 18.83
N ASN A 296 -15.31 24.66 19.10
CA ASN A 296 -15.93 25.26 20.28
C ASN A 296 -17.46 25.12 20.27
N ALA A 297 -18.07 25.16 19.09
CA ALA A 297 -19.51 24.92 18.96
C ALA A 297 -19.93 23.48 19.31
N LEU A 298 -19.05 22.50 19.08
CA LEU A 298 -19.31 21.08 19.36
C LEU A 298 -18.94 20.68 20.80
N PHE A 299 -17.81 21.16 21.31
CA PHE A 299 -17.18 20.66 22.53
C PHE A 299 -16.92 21.73 23.60
N GLY A 300 -17.18 23.00 23.30
CA GLY A 300 -16.81 24.11 24.18
C GLY A 300 -15.35 24.54 24.02
N SER A 301 -14.97 25.59 24.75
CA SER A 301 -13.63 26.20 24.67
C SER A 301 -12.60 25.64 25.66
N LEU A 302 -13.01 24.76 26.56
CA LEU A 302 -12.14 24.14 27.56
C LEU A 302 -11.41 22.91 26.99
N ALA A 303 -10.31 22.53 27.66
CA ALA A 303 -9.63 21.28 27.35
C ALA A 303 -10.58 20.07 27.50
N LEU A 304 -10.58 19.18 26.50
CA LEU A 304 -11.37 17.96 26.52
C LEU A 304 -10.50 16.80 26.98
N CYS A 305 -10.75 16.26 28.16
CA CYS A 305 -10.07 15.07 28.66
C CYS A 305 -10.66 13.78 28.02
N LEU A 306 -9.78 12.79 27.74
CA LEU A 306 -10.05 11.57 26.98
C LEU A 306 -10.01 10.33 27.86
#